data_13afc01865a8d9c3f8645f1493fce702
#
_entry.id   13afc01865a8d9c3f8645f1493fce702
#
_cell.length_a   1.000
_cell.length_b   1.000
_cell.length_c   1.000
_cell.angle_alpha   90.00
_cell.angle_beta   90.00
_cell.angle_gamma   90.00
#
_symmetry.space_group_name_H-M   'P 1'
#
loop_
_entity.id
_entity.type
_entity.pdbx_description
1 polymer ?
#
loop_
_entity_poly.entity_id
_entity_poly.type
_entity_poly.pdbx_seq_one_letter_code
_entity_poly.pdbx_strand_id
1 'polypeptide(L)'
;MTTRLGTADDLPAFNRLMTATGARDQFAIHQPQYYAAALELFAPDNAALLLAEYEGRPLAGVMVFTWGQSAAYLYGASSEMPAYAAQWAAMRWARARGCRSYDLWGVPDADEATLEAGFTERQDGLWPVYRFKRGFGGEVRRTVGAADRVYNGLLARLYAWRRGRQA
;
A
#
# COMPACT_ATOMS: atom_id res chain seq x y z
N MET A 1 -0.84 -13.68 18.27
CA MET A 1 -0.58 -12.52 17.39
C MET A 1 -1.46 -11.35 17.83
N THR A 2 -0.89 -10.17 18.01
CA THR A 2 -1.56 -8.94 18.44
C THR A 2 -1.40 -7.85 17.40
N THR A 3 -2.29 -6.86 17.41
CA THR A 3 -2.16 -5.66 16.56
C THR A 3 -2.18 -4.42 17.43
N ARG A 4 -1.37 -3.44 17.06
CA ARG A 4 -1.31 -2.15 17.76
C ARG A 4 -1.02 -0.98 16.82
N LEU A 5 -1.27 0.22 17.31
CA LEU A 5 -0.75 1.43 16.70
C LEU A 5 0.77 1.49 16.90
N GLY A 6 1.46 1.84 15.83
CA GLY A 6 2.89 2.13 15.85
C GLY A 6 3.14 3.59 16.18
N THR A 7 4.36 3.86 16.61
CA THR A 7 4.91 5.19 16.88
C THR A 7 6.09 5.48 15.96
N ALA A 8 6.70 6.66 16.10
CA ALA A 8 7.94 6.98 15.37
C ALA A 8 9.07 5.99 15.69
N ASP A 9 9.11 5.45 16.92
CA ASP A 9 10.12 4.47 17.36
C ASP A 9 10.00 3.12 16.63
N ASP A 10 8.85 2.85 16.02
CA ASP A 10 8.61 1.63 15.23
C ASP A 10 9.08 1.74 13.78
N LEU A 11 9.36 2.96 13.29
CA LEU A 11 9.78 3.18 11.91
C LEU A 11 11.01 2.36 11.49
N PRO A 12 12.05 2.17 12.32
CA PRO A 12 13.16 1.30 11.95
C PRO A 12 12.73 -0.15 11.71
N ALA A 13 11.77 -0.68 12.49
CA ALA A 13 11.24 -2.02 12.28
C ALA A 13 10.37 -2.09 11.02
N PHE A 14 9.52 -1.09 10.80
CA PHE A 14 8.73 -0.98 9.57
C PHE A 14 9.62 -0.88 8.32
N ASN A 15 10.69 -0.09 8.35
CA ASN A 15 11.63 0.02 7.23
C ASN A 15 12.34 -1.30 6.92
N ARG A 16 12.70 -2.10 7.94
CA ARG A 16 13.24 -3.45 7.72
C ARG A 16 12.23 -4.35 7.02
N LEU A 17 10.97 -4.32 7.44
CA LEU A 17 9.89 -5.06 6.78
C LEU A 17 9.70 -4.61 5.34
N MET A 18 9.69 -3.29 5.07
CA MET A 18 9.59 -2.74 3.72
C MET A 18 10.73 -3.19 2.83
N THR A 19 11.98 -3.16 3.33
CA THR A 19 13.17 -3.62 2.60
C THR A 19 13.05 -5.10 2.24
N ALA A 20 12.67 -5.95 3.19
CA ALA A 20 12.52 -7.39 2.97
C ALA A 20 11.39 -7.69 1.96
N THR A 21 10.26 -6.97 2.09
CA THR A 21 9.11 -7.13 1.19
C THR A 21 9.45 -6.66 -0.22
N GLY A 22 10.08 -5.47 -0.36
CA GLY A 22 10.49 -4.93 -1.66
C GLY A 22 11.49 -5.84 -2.39
N ALA A 23 12.45 -6.43 -1.66
CA ALA A 23 13.40 -7.39 -2.22
C ALA A 23 12.73 -8.70 -2.66
N ARG A 24 11.80 -9.23 -1.86
CA ARG A 24 11.05 -10.46 -2.18
C ARG A 24 10.14 -10.27 -3.39
N ASP A 25 9.38 -9.16 -3.40
CA ASP A 25 8.30 -8.94 -4.36
C ASP A 25 8.74 -8.03 -5.53
N GLN A 26 10.04 -7.69 -5.59
CA GLN A 26 10.71 -6.97 -6.68
C GLN A 26 10.10 -5.60 -7.02
N PHE A 27 9.68 -4.85 -6.01
CA PHE A 27 9.21 -3.48 -6.21
C PHE A 27 10.10 -2.44 -5.50
N ALA A 28 10.13 -1.23 -6.04
CA ALA A 28 10.87 -0.11 -5.44
C ALA A 28 10.17 0.40 -4.18
N ILE A 29 10.95 0.61 -3.13
CA ILE A 29 10.49 1.22 -1.88
C ILE A 29 11.01 2.65 -1.76
N HIS A 30 10.33 3.47 -0.95
CA HIS A 30 10.81 4.80 -0.62
C HIS A 30 11.96 4.74 0.39
N GLN A 31 12.73 5.81 0.47
CA GLN A 31 13.73 6.00 1.51
C GLN A 31 13.07 6.07 2.90
N PRO A 32 13.74 5.62 3.98
CA PRO A 32 13.19 5.64 5.33
C PRO A 32 12.64 6.99 5.78
N GLN A 33 13.31 8.09 5.39
CA GLN A 33 12.91 9.46 5.71
C GLN A 33 11.54 9.83 5.12
N TYR A 34 11.15 9.22 4.01
CA TYR A 34 9.86 9.45 3.40
C TYR A 34 8.72 8.95 4.30
N TYR A 35 8.84 7.74 4.85
CA TYR A 35 7.84 7.18 5.76
C TYR A 35 7.79 7.94 7.08
N ALA A 36 8.95 8.41 7.58
CA ALA A 36 9.02 9.22 8.78
C ALA A 36 8.31 10.57 8.57
N ALA A 37 8.59 11.27 7.48
CA ALA A 37 7.94 12.54 7.14
C ALA A 37 6.43 12.35 6.93
N ALA A 38 5.99 11.27 6.28
CA ALA A 38 4.58 10.99 6.08
C ALA A 38 3.84 10.78 7.42
N LEU A 39 4.46 10.05 8.36
CA LEU A 39 3.87 9.86 9.68
C LEU A 39 3.87 11.16 10.49
N GLU A 40 4.97 11.92 10.48
CA GLU A 40 5.10 13.20 11.18
C GLU A 40 4.07 14.24 10.70
N LEU A 41 3.86 14.34 9.39
CA LEU A 41 2.99 15.35 8.80
C LEU A 41 1.49 15.04 8.96
N PHE A 42 1.11 13.77 9.02
CA PHE A 42 -0.29 13.36 8.93
C PHE A 42 -0.83 12.66 10.20
N ALA A 43 0.04 12.10 11.04
CA ALA A 43 -0.42 11.48 12.29
C ALA A 43 -0.59 12.53 13.41
N PRO A 44 -1.45 12.28 14.41
CA PRO A 44 -2.29 11.09 14.56
C PRO A 44 -3.63 11.18 13.81
N ASP A 45 -3.96 12.35 13.25
CA ASP A 45 -5.31 12.64 12.77
C ASP A 45 -5.62 11.94 11.44
N ASN A 46 -4.71 12.06 10.48
CA ASN A 46 -4.94 11.63 9.10
C ASN A 46 -4.03 10.48 8.64
N ALA A 47 -3.15 9.98 9.50
CA ALA A 47 -2.35 8.79 9.21
C ALA A 47 -2.13 7.93 10.45
N ALA A 48 -1.90 6.64 10.23
CA ALA A 48 -1.45 5.72 11.27
C ALA A 48 -0.56 4.62 10.69
N LEU A 49 0.40 4.20 11.49
CA LEU A 49 1.12 2.95 11.31
C LEU A 49 0.44 1.88 12.17
N LEU A 50 -0.05 0.80 11.57
CA LEU A 50 -0.59 -0.36 12.27
C LEU A 50 0.43 -1.49 12.15
N LEU A 51 0.74 -2.13 13.27
CA LEU A 51 1.67 -3.26 13.34
C LEU A 51 0.94 -4.52 13.77
N ALA A 52 1.26 -5.64 13.16
CA ALA A 52 0.91 -6.96 13.64
C ALA A 52 2.18 -7.65 14.18
N GLU A 53 2.09 -8.13 15.42
CA GLU A 53 3.22 -8.64 16.18
C GLU A 53 2.96 -10.06 16.71
N TYR A 54 4.03 -10.82 16.76
CA TYR A 54 4.06 -12.10 17.46
C TYR A 54 5.23 -12.11 18.46
N GLU A 55 4.93 -12.38 19.72
CA GLU A 55 5.92 -12.36 20.83
C GLU A 55 6.74 -11.05 20.88
N GLY A 56 6.05 -9.89 20.71
CA GLY A 56 6.67 -8.57 20.73
C GLY A 56 7.49 -8.21 19.48
N ARG A 57 7.51 -9.07 18.47
CA ARG A 57 8.26 -8.87 17.24
C ARG A 57 7.30 -8.44 16.11
N PRO A 58 7.48 -7.28 15.49
CA PRO A 58 6.70 -6.87 14.32
C PRO A 58 6.92 -7.80 13.14
N LEU A 59 5.85 -8.36 12.60
CA LEU A 59 5.87 -9.25 11.44
C LEU A 59 5.16 -8.64 10.22
N ALA A 60 4.28 -7.66 10.43
CA ALA A 60 3.68 -6.88 9.37
C ALA A 60 3.42 -5.45 9.83
N GLY A 61 3.44 -4.52 8.89
CA GLY A 61 3.11 -3.11 9.12
C GLY A 61 2.34 -2.53 7.94
N VAL A 62 1.38 -1.66 8.25
CA VAL A 62 0.54 -0.95 7.29
C VAL A 62 0.49 0.51 7.65
N MET A 63 0.81 1.40 6.70
CA MET A 63 0.51 2.82 6.81
C MET A 63 -0.77 3.12 6.06
N VAL A 64 -1.76 3.63 6.79
CA VAL A 64 -3.07 4.04 6.30
C VAL A 64 -3.23 5.54 6.44
N PHE A 65 -3.86 6.16 5.45
CA PHE A 65 -4.15 7.60 5.42
C PHE A 65 -5.63 7.82 5.27
N THR A 66 -6.14 8.90 5.88
CA THR A 66 -7.55 9.29 5.80
C THR A 66 -7.70 10.70 5.24
N TRP A 67 -8.77 10.93 4.48
CA TRP A 67 -9.22 12.25 4.05
C TRP A 67 -10.75 12.22 3.91
N GLY A 68 -11.40 13.15 4.55
CA GLY A 68 -12.86 13.16 4.61
C GLY A 68 -13.42 11.85 5.15
N GLN A 69 -14.23 11.15 4.37
CA GLN A 69 -14.82 9.85 4.74
C GLN A 69 -14.15 8.65 4.07
N SER A 70 -12.95 8.84 3.54
CA SER A 70 -12.19 7.80 2.85
C SER A 70 -10.88 7.52 3.55
N ALA A 71 -10.43 6.29 3.47
CA ALA A 71 -9.10 5.88 3.87
C ALA A 71 -8.41 5.13 2.73
N ALA A 72 -7.07 5.18 2.67
CA ALA A 72 -6.28 4.41 1.73
C ALA A 72 -5.09 3.73 2.39
N TYR A 73 -4.86 2.50 1.99
CA TYR A 73 -3.67 1.73 2.24
C TYR A 73 -2.58 2.11 1.23
N LEU A 74 -1.58 2.87 1.64
CA LEU A 74 -0.52 3.31 0.74
C LEU A 74 0.76 2.50 0.86
N TYR A 75 1.17 2.15 2.08
CA TYR A 75 2.42 1.44 2.30
C TYR A 75 2.19 0.27 3.23
N GLY A 76 2.72 -0.89 2.87
CA GLY A 76 2.65 -2.06 3.73
C GLY A 76 3.67 -3.11 3.39
N ALA A 77 4.08 -3.80 4.43
CA ALA A 77 5.06 -4.85 4.36
C ALA A 77 4.73 -5.97 5.32
N SER A 78 5.15 -7.17 4.98
CA SER A 78 5.00 -8.33 5.86
C SER A 78 6.10 -9.36 5.61
N SER A 79 6.48 -10.05 6.68
CA SER A 79 7.36 -11.20 6.56
C SER A 79 6.64 -12.41 5.95
N GLU A 80 5.32 -12.57 6.21
CA GLU A 80 4.46 -13.66 5.71
C GLU A 80 2.97 -13.35 5.92
N MET A 81 2.17 -14.31 6.41
CA MET A 81 0.72 -14.23 6.64
C MET A 81 0.19 -13.11 7.57
N PRO A 82 0.98 -12.45 8.44
CA PRO A 82 0.46 -11.40 9.34
C PRO A 82 -0.15 -10.17 8.66
N ALA A 83 0.04 -10.02 7.34
CA ALA A 83 -0.49 -8.89 6.57
C ALA A 83 -2.02 -8.71 6.73
N TYR A 84 -2.80 -9.80 6.81
CA TYR A 84 -4.25 -9.74 7.01
C TYR A 84 -4.63 -9.10 8.34
N ALA A 85 -3.91 -9.43 9.42
CA ALA A 85 -4.18 -8.87 10.74
C ALA A 85 -3.88 -7.38 10.80
N ALA A 86 -2.74 -6.93 10.24
CA ALA A 86 -2.38 -5.52 10.18
C ALA A 86 -3.39 -4.73 9.33
N GLN A 87 -3.79 -5.27 8.17
CA GLN A 87 -4.76 -4.65 7.28
C GLN A 87 -6.15 -4.55 7.92
N TRP A 88 -6.60 -5.60 8.61
CA TRP A 88 -7.86 -5.56 9.34
C TRP A 88 -7.85 -4.53 10.47
N ALA A 89 -6.73 -4.41 11.20
CA ALA A 89 -6.57 -3.36 12.21
C ALA A 89 -6.64 -1.96 11.59
N ALA A 90 -6.04 -1.75 10.40
CA ALA A 90 -6.09 -0.49 9.68
C ALA A 90 -7.52 -0.14 9.22
N MET A 91 -8.29 -1.11 8.72
CA MET A 91 -9.70 -0.90 8.37
C MET A 91 -10.55 -0.52 9.60
N ARG A 92 -10.33 -1.18 10.73
CA ARG A 92 -11.02 -0.85 12.00
C ARG A 92 -10.65 0.55 12.49
N TRP A 93 -9.39 0.91 12.40
CA TRP A 93 -8.89 2.23 12.77
C TRP A 93 -9.54 3.32 11.90
N ALA A 94 -9.59 3.15 10.58
CA ALA A 94 -10.23 4.06 9.65
C ALA A 94 -11.74 4.19 9.93
N ARG A 95 -12.43 3.07 10.15
CA ARG A 95 -13.86 3.05 10.49
C ARG A 95 -14.14 3.81 11.79
N ALA A 96 -13.32 3.66 12.82
CA ALA A 96 -13.46 4.38 14.09
C ALA A 96 -13.30 5.90 13.93
N ARG A 97 -12.69 6.37 12.82
CA ARG A 97 -12.57 7.78 12.42
C ARG A 97 -13.67 8.27 11.48
N GLY A 98 -14.71 7.46 11.27
CA GLY A 98 -15.87 7.82 10.44
C GLY A 98 -15.64 7.59 8.94
N CYS A 99 -14.55 6.91 8.53
CA CYS A 99 -14.38 6.54 7.14
C CYS A 99 -15.44 5.50 6.73
N ARG A 100 -16.01 5.69 5.55
CA ARG A 100 -17.02 4.83 4.94
C ARG A 100 -16.45 3.97 3.82
N SER A 101 -15.29 4.34 3.29
CA SER A 101 -14.55 3.60 2.26
C SER A 101 -13.11 3.40 2.69
N TYR A 102 -12.55 2.27 2.25
CA TYR A 102 -11.16 1.92 2.47
C TYR A 102 -10.58 1.40 1.14
N ASP A 103 -9.69 2.18 0.54
CA ASP A 103 -9.03 1.84 -0.71
C ASP A 103 -7.80 0.96 -0.44
N LEU A 104 -7.82 -0.25 -0.96
CA LEU A 104 -6.68 -1.17 -0.92
C LEU A 104 -5.63 -0.88 -1.99
N TRP A 105 -5.82 0.19 -2.78
CA TRP A 105 -4.91 0.62 -3.84
C TRP A 105 -4.83 -0.33 -5.04
N GLY A 106 -3.83 -0.14 -5.90
CA GLY A 106 -3.72 -0.79 -7.20
C GLY A 106 -3.83 -2.31 -7.23
N VAL A 107 -4.45 -2.80 -8.28
CA VAL A 107 -4.56 -4.21 -8.69
C VAL A 107 -4.13 -4.32 -10.15
N PRO A 108 -3.96 -5.52 -10.74
CA PRO A 108 -3.66 -5.65 -12.16
C PRO A 108 -4.73 -4.95 -13.03
N ASP A 109 -4.28 -4.31 -14.11
CA ASP A 109 -5.18 -3.64 -15.05
C ASP A 109 -5.82 -4.67 -16.00
N ALA A 110 -6.81 -5.37 -15.49
CA ALA A 110 -7.62 -6.35 -16.22
C ALA A 110 -9.09 -6.21 -15.81
N ASP A 111 -10.02 -6.65 -16.66
CA ASP A 111 -11.43 -6.71 -16.29
C ASP A 111 -11.68 -7.73 -15.17
N GLU A 112 -12.85 -7.63 -14.53
CA GLU A 112 -13.17 -8.45 -13.36
C GLU A 112 -13.19 -9.95 -13.69
N ALA A 113 -13.69 -10.33 -14.86
CA ALA A 113 -13.71 -11.74 -15.29
C ALA A 113 -12.29 -12.31 -15.44
N THR A 114 -11.41 -11.54 -16.05
CA THR A 114 -9.99 -11.89 -16.17
C THR A 114 -9.30 -11.97 -14.81
N LEU A 115 -9.58 -11.00 -13.91
CA LEU A 115 -9.04 -11.01 -12.55
C LEU A 115 -9.48 -12.25 -11.78
N GLU A 116 -10.75 -12.60 -11.84
CA GLU A 116 -11.29 -13.77 -11.15
C GLU A 116 -10.81 -15.11 -11.75
N ALA A 117 -10.60 -15.17 -13.06
CA ALA A 117 -10.05 -16.36 -13.70
C ALA A 117 -8.57 -16.60 -13.38
N GLY A 118 -7.78 -15.52 -13.22
CA GLY A 118 -6.32 -15.60 -13.12
C GLY A 118 -5.73 -15.55 -11.70
N PHE A 119 -6.50 -15.17 -10.68
CA PHE A 119 -5.93 -14.83 -9.36
C PHE A 119 -5.26 -16.01 -8.63
N THR A 120 -5.63 -17.25 -8.91
CA THR A 120 -5.02 -18.44 -8.30
C THR A 120 -3.79 -18.92 -9.05
N GLU A 121 -3.71 -18.69 -10.35
CA GLU A 121 -2.70 -19.26 -11.24
C GLU A 121 -1.54 -18.30 -11.49
N ARG A 122 -1.84 -17.01 -11.63
CA ARG A 122 -0.83 -16.00 -11.97
C ARG A 122 -0.05 -15.53 -10.75
N GLN A 123 1.28 -15.44 -10.93
CA GLN A 123 2.24 -15.01 -9.90
C GLN A 123 3.06 -13.78 -10.33
N ASP A 124 2.83 -13.27 -11.54
CA ASP A 124 3.53 -12.13 -12.12
C ASP A 124 2.93 -10.78 -11.66
N GLY A 125 3.75 -9.74 -11.60
CA GLY A 125 3.33 -8.36 -11.33
C GLY A 125 2.46 -8.22 -10.08
N LEU A 126 1.26 -7.65 -10.24
CA LEU A 126 0.32 -7.39 -9.13
C LEU A 126 -0.66 -8.55 -8.84
N TRP A 127 -0.54 -9.71 -9.49
CA TRP A 127 -1.48 -10.82 -9.28
C TRP A 127 -1.46 -11.40 -7.86
N PRO A 128 -0.29 -11.62 -7.21
CA PRO A 128 -0.26 -12.00 -5.79
C PRO A 128 -0.88 -10.95 -4.88
N VAL A 129 -0.71 -9.67 -5.22
CA VAL A 129 -1.31 -8.54 -4.49
C VAL A 129 -2.84 -8.54 -4.66
N TYR A 130 -3.35 -8.81 -5.87
CA TYR A 130 -4.79 -8.95 -6.10
C TYR A 130 -5.38 -10.10 -5.29
N ARG A 131 -4.75 -11.28 -5.30
CA ARG A 131 -5.17 -12.42 -4.48
C ARG A 131 -5.31 -12.06 -3.01
N PHE A 132 -4.34 -11.33 -2.46
CA PHE A 132 -4.38 -10.84 -1.09
C PHE A 132 -5.55 -9.88 -0.86
N LYS A 133 -5.70 -8.86 -1.71
CA LYS A 133 -6.74 -7.82 -1.58
C LYS A 133 -8.14 -8.37 -1.77
N ARG A 134 -8.33 -9.28 -2.71
CA ARG A 134 -9.58 -9.98 -2.97
C ARG A 134 -10.14 -10.69 -1.73
N GLY A 135 -9.26 -11.20 -0.87
CA GLY A 135 -9.64 -11.87 0.38
C GLY A 135 -10.43 -10.99 1.37
N PHE A 136 -10.47 -9.68 1.17
CA PHE A 136 -11.27 -8.75 1.98
C PHE A 136 -12.69 -8.51 1.42
N GLY A 137 -13.02 -9.06 0.25
CA GLY A 137 -14.37 -8.98 -0.35
C GLY A 137 -14.74 -7.59 -0.88
N GLY A 138 -13.75 -6.79 -1.29
CA GLY A 138 -13.95 -5.47 -1.90
C GLY A 138 -14.38 -5.56 -3.38
N GLU A 139 -14.74 -4.43 -3.96
CA GLU A 139 -15.03 -4.26 -5.38
C GLU A 139 -13.86 -3.59 -6.13
N VAL A 140 -13.65 -3.97 -7.39
CA VAL A 140 -12.64 -3.33 -8.25
C VAL A 140 -13.26 -2.08 -8.87
N ARG A 141 -12.66 -0.92 -8.61
CA ARG A 141 -13.08 0.35 -9.20
C ARG A 141 -12.02 0.86 -10.16
N ARG A 142 -12.44 1.15 -11.38
CA ARG A 142 -11.59 1.80 -12.39
C ARG A 142 -11.75 3.32 -12.31
N THR A 143 -10.63 4.01 -12.28
CA THR A 143 -10.57 5.46 -12.42
C THR A 143 -10.33 5.84 -13.88
N VAL A 144 -10.43 7.12 -14.21
CA VAL A 144 -10.16 7.65 -15.56
C VAL A 144 -8.70 7.51 -16.01
N GLY A 145 -7.83 6.98 -15.14
CA GLY A 145 -6.40 6.86 -15.39
C GLY A 145 -5.63 8.15 -15.06
N ALA A 146 -4.31 8.07 -15.18
CA ALA A 146 -3.44 9.23 -15.04
C ALA A 146 -3.45 10.06 -16.33
N ALA A 147 -3.53 11.38 -16.18
CA ALA A 147 -3.43 12.31 -17.30
C ALA A 147 -2.39 13.39 -17.01
N ASP A 148 -1.48 13.60 -17.94
CA ASP A 148 -0.44 14.63 -17.84
C ASP A 148 -0.86 15.89 -18.63
N ARG A 149 -0.83 17.06 -17.98
CA ARG A 149 -0.95 18.32 -18.68
C ARG A 149 0.44 18.83 -19.06
N VAL A 150 0.71 18.84 -20.36
CA VAL A 150 2.00 19.29 -20.88
C VAL A 150 2.03 20.82 -20.96
N TYR A 151 2.83 21.48 -20.12
CA TYR A 151 3.07 22.93 -20.16
C TYR A 151 4.25 23.33 -21.06
N ASN A 152 5.21 22.43 -21.23
CA ASN A 152 6.40 22.63 -22.08
C ASN A 152 6.67 21.35 -22.89
N GLY A 153 6.45 21.43 -24.21
CA GLY A 153 6.57 20.27 -25.10
C GLY A 153 7.99 19.72 -25.20
N LEU A 154 9.03 20.56 -25.05
CA LEU A 154 10.43 20.12 -25.11
C LEU A 154 10.79 19.31 -23.87
N LEU A 155 10.42 19.80 -22.68
CA LEU A 155 10.66 19.08 -21.42
C LEU A 155 9.86 17.76 -21.37
N ALA A 156 8.62 17.75 -21.87
CA ALA A 156 7.80 16.55 -21.94
C ALA A 156 8.45 15.48 -22.84
N ARG A 157 9.01 15.86 -24.01
CA ARG A 157 9.74 14.94 -24.89
C ARG A 157 11.00 14.38 -24.24
N LEU A 158 11.80 15.22 -23.56
CA LEU A 158 12.97 14.78 -22.81
C LEU A 158 12.61 13.80 -21.69
N TYR A 159 11.53 14.07 -20.98
CA TYR A 159 11.03 13.21 -19.92
C TYR A 159 10.54 11.87 -20.46
N ALA A 160 9.74 11.86 -21.53
CA ALA A 160 9.27 10.66 -22.19
C ALA A 160 10.43 9.79 -22.73
N TRP A 161 11.44 10.43 -23.33
CA TRP A 161 12.65 9.73 -23.79
C TRP A 161 13.43 9.07 -22.64
N ARG A 162 13.54 9.76 -21.51
CA ARG A 162 14.21 9.21 -20.32
C ARG A 162 13.44 8.04 -19.69
N ARG A 163 12.11 8.10 -19.67
CA ARG A 163 11.24 7.00 -19.19
C ARG A 163 11.29 5.78 -20.10
N GLY A 164 11.27 5.97 -21.41
CA GLY A 164 11.36 4.86 -22.37
C GLY A 164 12.70 4.10 -22.37
N ARG A 165 13.72 4.62 -21.66
CA ARG A 165 15.00 3.92 -21.41
C ARG A 165 15.02 3.11 -20.11
N GLN A 166 14.00 3.22 -19.28
CA GLN A 166 13.89 2.51 -17.99
C GLN A 166 12.83 1.40 -18.02
N ALA A 167 12.15 1.21 -19.13
CA ALA A 167 11.26 0.10 -19.44
C ALA A 167 11.99 -0.89 -20.36
#